data_70dc08a597c7fe72facb9af22f04875a
#
_entry.id   70dc08a597c7fe72facb9af22f04875a
#
_cell.length_a   1.000
_cell.length_b   1.000
_cell.length_c   1.000
_cell.angle_alpha   90.00
_cell.angle_beta   90.00
_cell.angle_gamma   90.00
#
_symmetry.space_group_name_H-M   'P 1'
#
loop_
_entity.id
_entity.type
_entity.pdbx_description
1 polymer ?
#
loop_
_entity_poly.entity_id
_entity_poly.type
_entity_poly.pdbx_seq_one_letter_code
_entity_poly.pdbx_strand_id
1 'polypeptide(L)'
;MAGCGNQPPAPDWAVNAEAAAQRASTAYLQGQPRIESLQWQKARASVASTGRTDLAARMELIRCATQVASLEWDDCPTFQALQPDAAAPEQAYARYLNARPRAGDAGLLPKEQQAAARHIAAQAASAPLTAGEVRQMTGAGDPLSRLLAAAVLLRAGNASPELLQAGVDLASAQGWRRALMAWLLLQAKAAERMGDADMAAHIHRRLELLQK
;
A
#
# COMPACT_ATOMS: atom_id res chain seq x y z
N MET A 1 -13.71 38.14 11.03
CA MET A 1 -14.88 37.24 11.17
C MET A 1 -14.52 35.89 10.57
N ALA A 2 -14.25 34.92 11.45
CA ALA A 2 -13.93 33.56 11.02
C ALA A 2 -15.26 32.81 10.82
N GLY A 3 -15.64 32.54 9.58
CA GLY A 3 -16.75 31.68 9.24
C GLY A 3 -16.39 30.24 9.55
N CYS A 4 -16.94 29.66 10.62
CA CYS A 4 -16.97 28.22 10.81
C CYS A 4 -17.76 27.60 9.66
N GLY A 5 -17.07 27.03 8.69
CA GLY A 5 -17.69 26.29 7.60
C GLY A 5 -18.40 25.06 8.16
N ASN A 6 -19.72 25.14 8.26
CA ASN A 6 -20.59 24.03 8.66
C ASN A 6 -20.71 23.07 7.47
N GLN A 7 -19.68 22.23 7.23
CA GLN A 7 -19.82 21.14 6.28
C GLN A 7 -20.85 20.15 6.83
N PRO A 8 -21.84 19.73 6.04
CA PRO A 8 -22.78 18.72 6.48
C PRO A 8 -22.01 17.44 6.87
N PRO A 9 -22.47 16.72 7.90
CA PRO A 9 -21.83 15.47 8.31
C PRO A 9 -21.81 14.48 7.15
N ALA A 10 -20.72 13.70 7.07
CA ALA A 10 -20.63 12.65 6.06
C ALA A 10 -21.81 11.67 6.22
N PRO A 11 -22.41 11.22 5.12
CA PRO A 11 -23.54 10.29 5.20
C PRO A 11 -23.11 8.95 5.79
N ASP A 12 -24.02 8.28 6.52
CA ASP A 12 -23.74 7.05 7.26
C ASP A 12 -23.07 5.95 6.43
N TRP A 13 -23.49 5.79 5.17
CA TRP A 13 -22.89 4.81 4.29
C TRP A 13 -21.40 5.07 4.06
N ALA A 14 -20.98 6.34 3.96
CA ALA A 14 -19.57 6.70 3.72
C ALA A 14 -18.73 6.42 4.97
N VAL A 15 -19.23 6.82 6.15
CA VAL A 15 -18.57 6.53 7.44
C VAL A 15 -18.43 5.01 7.65
N ASN A 16 -19.51 4.26 7.38
CA ASN A 16 -19.50 2.81 7.52
C ASN A 16 -18.56 2.13 6.52
N ALA A 17 -18.54 2.57 5.26
CA ALA A 17 -17.66 2.04 4.24
C ALA A 17 -16.18 2.26 4.60
N GLU A 18 -15.81 3.49 4.99
CA GLU A 18 -14.45 3.84 5.39
C GLU A 18 -13.99 3.04 6.61
N ALA A 19 -14.79 3.04 7.67
CA ALA A 19 -14.46 2.31 8.89
C ALA A 19 -14.34 0.80 8.67
N ALA A 20 -15.16 0.21 7.79
CA ALA A 20 -15.06 -1.20 7.44
C ALA A 20 -13.81 -1.47 6.58
N ALA A 21 -13.49 -0.61 5.60
CA ALA A 21 -12.30 -0.74 4.77
C ALA A 21 -11.01 -0.65 5.60
N GLN A 22 -10.93 0.28 6.56
CA GLN A 22 -9.80 0.40 7.47
C GLN A 22 -9.59 -0.87 8.31
N ARG A 23 -10.70 -1.41 8.89
CA ARG A 23 -10.65 -2.67 9.64
C ARG A 23 -10.26 -3.85 8.77
N ALA A 24 -10.75 -3.92 7.53
CA ALA A 24 -10.39 -4.96 6.59
C ALA A 24 -8.90 -4.90 6.23
N SER A 25 -8.38 -3.71 5.92
CA SER A 25 -6.96 -3.50 5.63
C SER A 25 -6.07 -3.91 6.80
N THR A 26 -6.43 -3.50 8.02
CA THR A 26 -5.68 -3.89 9.23
C THR A 26 -5.71 -5.40 9.44
N ALA A 27 -6.88 -6.03 9.30
CA ALA A 27 -7.04 -7.47 9.44
C ALA A 27 -6.23 -8.25 8.40
N TYR A 28 -6.21 -7.77 7.15
CA TYR A 28 -5.39 -8.34 6.09
C TYR A 28 -3.89 -8.29 6.44
N LEU A 29 -3.39 -7.12 6.84
CA LEU A 29 -1.98 -6.89 7.19
C LEU A 29 -1.55 -7.74 8.41
N GLN A 30 -2.47 -7.97 9.34
CA GLN A 30 -2.27 -8.84 10.52
C GLN A 30 -2.42 -10.34 10.21
N GLY A 31 -2.89 -10.72 9.03
CA GLY A 31 -3.13 -12.11 8.66
C GLY A 31 -4.39 -12.73 9.28
N GLN A 32 -5.47 -11.94 9.41
CA GLN A 32 -6.76 -12.32 9.98
C GLN A 32 -7.85 -12.49 8.90
N PRO A 33 -7.84 -13.55 8.08
CA PRO A 33 -8.64 -13.64 6.86
C PRO A 33 -10.15 -13.62 7.09
N ARG A 34 -10.64 -14.14 8.21
CA ARG A 34 -12.08 -14.13 8.54
C ARG A 34 -12.58 -12.72 8.81
N ILE A 35 -11.82 -11.92 9.56
CA ILE A 35 -12.16 -10.52 9.86
C ILE A 35 -12.05 -9.68 8.60
N GLU A 36 -10.98 -9.86 7.83
CA GLU A 36 -10.77 -9.20 6.55
C GLU A 36 -11.98 -9.39 5.63
N SER A 37 -12.36 -10.65 5.35
CA SER A 37 -13.49 -10.97 4.46
C SER A 37 -14.79 -10.32 4.91
N LEU A 38 -15.13 -10.44 6.20
CA LEU A 38 -16.33 -9.84 6.76
C LEU A 38 -16.34 -8.30 6.62
N GLN A 39 -15.23 -7.66 6.88
CA GLN A 39 -15.15 -6.20 6.81
C GLN A 39 -15.17 -5.69 5.36
N TRP A 40 -14.52 -6.38 4.40
CA TRP A 40 -14.66 -6.06 2.98
C TRP A 40 -16.09 -6.23 2.47
N GLN A 41 -16.81 -7.26 2.88
CA GLN A 41 -18.23 -7.41 2.55
C GLN A 41 -19.06 -6.22 3.05
N LYS A 42 -18.84 -5.77 4.29
CA LYS A 42 -19.52 -4.59 4.85
C LYS A 42 -19.19 -3.32 4.09
N ALA A 43 -17.91 -3.09 3.77
CA ALA A 43 -17.48 -1.92 3.02
C ALA A 43 -18.15 -1.88 1.62
N ARG A 44 -18.12 -3.00 0.90
CA ARG A 44 -18.78 -3.13 -0.41
C ARG A 44 -20.29 -2.93 -0.34
N ALA A 45 -20.96 -3.52 0.66
CA ALA A 45 -22.41 -3.34 0.84
C ALA A 45 -22.78 -1.87 1.08
N SER A 46 -21.99 -1.15 1.90
CA SER A 46 -22.21 0.27 2.15
C SER A 46 -22.05 1.11 0.90
N VAL A 47 -21.05 0.84 0.05
CA VAL A 47 -20.86 1.54 -1.23
C VAL A 47 -21.94 1.13 -2.25
N ALA A 48 -22.28 -0.15 -2.33
CA ALA A 48 -23.27 -0.67 -3.26
C ALA A 48 -24.66 -0.05 -3.05
N SER A 49 -25.01 0.32 -1.80
CA SER A 49 -26.28 1.02 -1.51
C SER A 49 -26.43 2.36 -2.23
N THR A 50 -25.35 2.92 -2.76
CA THR A 50 -25.34 4.18 -3.50
C THR A 50 -25.55 3.99 -5.02
N GLY A 51 -25.38 2.77 -5.54
CA GLY A 51 -25.37 2.50 -6.98
C GLY A 51 -24.18 3.12 -7.75
N ARG A 52 -23.18 3.70 -7.05
CA ARG A 52 -22.08 4.43 -7.66
C ARG A 52 -20.89 3.51 -7.95
N THR A 53 -20.66 3.24 -9.22
CA THR A 53 -19.57 2.40 -9.73
C THR A 53 -18.19 3.03 -9.52
N ASP A 54 -18.08 4.36 -9.57
CA ASP A 54 -16.84 5.10 -9.27
C ASP A 54 -16.38 4.90 -7.83
N LEU A 55 -17.32 4.90 -6.86
CA LEU A 55 -17.01 4.61 -5.46
C LEU A 55 -16.65 3.14 -5.24
N ALA A 56 -17.28 2.22 -5.96
CA ALA A 56 -16.92 0.81 -5.94
C ALA A 56 -15.49 0.61 -6.47
N ALA A 57 -15.13 1.26 -7.58
CA ALA A 57 -13.77 1.23 -8.13
C ALA A 57 -12.74 1.74 -7.12
N ARG A 58 -13.02 2.86 -6.44
CA ARG A 58 -12.15 3.40 -5.38
C ARG A 58 -11.98 2.43 -4.22
N MET A 59 -13.06 1.77 -3.79
CA MET A 59 -13.01 0.78 -2.72
C MET A 59 -12.12 -0.41 -3.06
N GLU A 60 -12.20 -0.93 -4.29
CA GLU A 60 -11.33 -2.02 -4.73
C GLU A 60 -9.85 -1.60 -4.82
N LEU A 61 -9.56 -0.34 -5.16
CA LEU A 61 -8.19 0.18 -5.14
C LEU A 61 -7.61 0.26 -3.72
N ILE A 62 -8.42 0.57 -2.70
CA ILE A 62 -7.98 0.53 -1.30
C ILE A 62 -7.57 -0.90 -0.91
N ARG A 63 -8.35 -1.90 -1.32
CA ARG A 63 -8.01 -3.31 -1.13
C ARG A 63 -6.70 -3.67 -1.82
N CYS A 64 -6.56 -3.34 -3.10
CA CYS A 64 -5.34 -3.55 -3.86
C CYS A 64 -4.11 -2.89 -3.23
N ALA A 65 -4.24 -1.64 -2.77
CA ALA A 65 -3.15 -0.93 -2.10
C ALA A 65 -2.65 -1.69 -0.87
N THR A 66 -3.58 -2.26 -0.09
CA THR A 66 -3.25 -3.08 1.09
C THR A 66 -2.48 -4.35 0.70
N GLN A 67 -2.89 -5.02 -0.39
CA GLN A 67 -2.20 -6.19 -0.94
C GLN A 67 -0.80 -5.83 -1.44
N VAL A 68 -0.68 -4.75 -2.22
CA VAL A 68 0.61 -4.25 -2.72
C VAL A 68 1.57 -3.92 -1.57
N ALA A 69 1.10 -3.31 -0.48
CA ALA A 69 1.90 -3.02 0.70
C ALA A 69 2.47 -4.28 1.37
N SER A 70 1.83 -5.44 1.19
CA SER A 70 2.28 -6.76 1.63
C SER A 70 3.02 -7.54 0.55
N LEU A 71 3.46 -6.87 -0.53
CA LEU A 71 4.18 -7.44 -1.68
C LEU A 71 3.37 -8.51 -2.45
N GLU A 72 2.05 -8.50 -2.33
CA GLU A 72 1.15 -9.31 -3.14
C GLU A 72 0.74 -8.49 -4.36
N TRP A 73 1.31 -8.82 -5.51
CA TRP A 73 1.19 -8.07 -6.75
C TRP A 73 0.30 -8.82 -7.75
N ASP A 74 -1.00 -8.80 -7.49
CA ASP A 74 -1.98 -9.08 -8.53
C ASP A 74 -2.28 -7.78 -9.32
N ASP A 75 -2.88 -7.90 -10.49
CA ASP A 75 -3.24 -6.73 -11.32
C ASP A 75 -4.60 -6.15 -10.93
N CYS A 76 -5.03 -6.29 -9.68
CA CYS A 76 -6.30 -5.79 -9.14
C CYS A 76 -7.52 -6.21 -9.98
N PRO A 77 -7.82 -7.50 -10.16
CA PRO A 77 -8.82 -7.96 -11.12
C PRO A 77 -10.22 -7.39 -10.86
N THR A 78 -10.60 -7.17 -9.60
CA THR A 78 -11.91 -6.59 -9.27
C THR A 78 -12.00 -5.13 -9.68
N PHE A 79 -10.91 -4.36 -9.57
CA PHE A 79 -10.85 -2.99 -10.07
C PHE A 79 -10.91 -2.97 -11.61
N GLN A 80 -10.27 -3.90 -12.31
CA GLN A 80 -10.27 -3.93 -13.78
C GLN A 80 -11.69 -4.00 -14.34
N ALA A 81 -12.59 -4.74 -13.69
CA ALA A 81 -13.99 -4.80 -14.10
C ALA A 81 -14.74 -3.45 -13.94
N LEU A 82 -14.28 -2.59 -13.04
CA LEU A 82 -14.86 -1.26 -12.74
C LEU A 82 -14.07 -0.12 -13.39
N GLN A 83 -12.96 -0.41 -14.04
CA GLN A 83 -12.07 0.60 -14.62
C GLN A 83 -12.76 1.55 -15.61
N PRO A 84 -13.72 1.11 -16.46
CA PRO A 84 -14.41 2.03 -17.37
C PRO A 84 -15.14 3.18 -16.67
N ASP A 85 -15.61 2.97 -15.46
CA ASP A 85 -16.36 3.94 -14.66
C ASP A 85 -15.46 4.72 -13.67
N ALA A 86 -14.17 4.37 -13.59
CA ALA A 86 -13.23 5.01 -12.69
C ALA A 86 -12.82 6.39 -13.18
N ALA A 87 -12.81 7.39 -12.29
CA ALA A 87 -12.35 8.74 -12.59
C ALA A 87 -10.82 8.80 -12.77
N ALA A 88 -10.33 9.93 -13.27
CA ALA A 88 -8.91 10.11 -13.57
C ALA A 88 -7.98 9.86 -12.36
N PRO A 89 -8.31 10.30 -11.13
CA PRO A 89 -7.50 9.97 -9.95
C PRO A 89 -7.40 8.47 -9.65
N GLU A 90 -8.51 7.73 -9.75
CA GLU A 90 -8.54 6.29 -9.53
C GLU A 90 -7.75 5.55 -10.61
N GLN A 91 -7.85 5.96 -11.86
CA GLN A 91 -7.03 5.40 -12.94
C GLN A 91 -5.54 5.68 -12.75
N ALA A 92 -5.17 6.89 -12.31
CA ALA A 92 -3.79 7.24 -11.97
C ALA A 92 -3.27 6.39 -10.79
N TYR A 93 -4.11 6.20 -9.77
CA TYR A 93 -3.76 5.38 -8.61
C TYR A 93 -3.56 3.91 -8.99
N ALA A 94 -4.39 3.35 -9.86
CA ALA A 94 -4.21 1.99 -10.37
C ALA A 94 -2.87 1.84 -11.12
N ARG A 95 -2.49 2.81 -11.96
CA ARG A 95 -1.17 2.81 -12.61
C ARG A 95 -0.02 2.91 -11.60
N TYR A 96 -0.19 3.73 -10.57
CA TYR A 96 0.78 3.85 -9.48
C TYR A 96 0.97 2.52 -8.75
N LEU A 97 -0.11 1.84 -8.35
CA LEU A 97 -0.05 0.52 -7.71
C LEU A 97 0.69 -0.51 -8.57
N ASN A 98 0.58 -0.40 -9.89
CA ASN A 98 1.29 -1.24 -10.84
C ASN A 98 2.73 -0.77 -11.15
N ALA A 99 3.24 0.21 -10.39
CA ALA A 99 4.56 0.83 -10.59
C ALA A 99 4.78 1.38 -12.02
N ARG A 100 3.71 1.87 -12.66
CA ARG A 100 3.71 2.43 -14.02
C ARG A 100 2.99 3.79 -14.09
N PRO A 101 3.26 4.73 -13.14
CA PRO A 101 2.66 6.06 -13.21
C PRO A 101 3.16 6.81 -14.45
N ARG A 102 2.30 7.62 -15.04
CA ARG A 102 2.63 8.56 -16.13
C ARG A 102 3.12 9.87 -15.53
N ALA A 103 3.79 10.71 -16.33
CA ALA A 103 4.36 11.98 -15.88
C ALA A 103 3.34 12.92 -15.19
N GLY A 104 2.06 12.94 -15.62
CA GLY A 104 1.01 13.76 -15.02
C GLY A 104 0.29 13.15 -13.81
N ASP A 105 0.46 11.86 -13.57
CA ASP A 105 -0.33 11.13 -12.56
C ASP A 105 -0.07 11.60 -11.13
N ALA A 106 1.15 12.03 -10.83
CA ALA A 106 1.53 12.42 -9.47
C ALA A 106 0.61 13.50 -8.88
N GLY A 107 0.15 14.45 -9.69
CA GLY A 107 -0.78 15.49 -9.25
C GLY A 107 -2.19 14.99 -8.89
N LEU A 108 -2.56 13.79 -9.36
CA LEU A 108 -3.84 13.15 -9.10
C LEU A 108 -3.82 12.20 -7.90
N LEU A 109 -2.62 11.87 -7.39
CA LEU A 109 -2.43 10.96 -6.27
C LEU A 109 -2.52 11.67 -4.92
N PRO A 110 -2.81 10.94 -3.83
CA PRO A 110 -2.63 11.44 -2.48
C PRO A 110 -1.22 12.00 -2.28
N LYS A 111 -1.08 13.06 -1.48
CA LYS A 111 0.20 13.78 -1.29
C LYS A 111 1.35 12.86 -0.89
N GLU A 112 1.06 11.85 -0.07
CA GLU A 112 1.98 10.87 0.46
C GLU A 112 2.60 9.98 -0.64
N GLN A 113 1.90 9.81 -1.75
CA GLN A 113 2.32 8.95 -2.87
C GLN A 113 3.03 9.71 -4.00
N GLN A 114 2.91 11.04 -4.01
CA GLN A 114 3.39 11.86 -5.13
C GLN A 114 4.90 11.80 -5.36
N ALA A 115 5.69 11.74 -4.28
CA ALA A 115 7.14 11.71 -4.38
C ALA A 115 7.62 10.41 -5.06
N ALA A 116 7.13 9.27 -4.60
CA ALA A 116 7.43 7.97 -5.18
C ALA A 116 6.94 7.88 -6.65
N ALA A 117 5.74 8.39 -6.94
CA ALA A 117 5.20 8.40 -8.28
C ALA A 117 6.05 9.23 -9.27
N ARG A 118 6.51 10.42 -8.86
CA ARG A 118 7.42 11.24 -9.69
C ARG A 118 8.75 10.54 -9.95
N HIS A 119 9.33 9.92 -8.92
CA HIS A 119 10.58 9.18 -9.06
C HIS A 119 10.43 8.05 -10.08
N ILE A 120 9.37 7.24 -9.96
CA ILE A 120 9.12 6.12 -10.88
C ILE A 120 8.84 6.62 -12.31
N ALA A 121 8.00 7.65 -12.47
CA ALA A 121 7.66 8.21 -13.78
C ALA A 121 8.88 8.81 -14.51
N ALA A 122 9.86 9.32 -13.78
CA ALA A 122 11.10 9.83 -14.33
C ALA A 122 12.06 8.72 -14.80
N GLN A 123 11.74 7.44 -14.60
CA GLN A 123 12.60 6.27 -14.90
C GLN A 123 14.02 6.43 -14.29
N ALA A 124 14.12 7.10 -13.15
CA ALA A 124 15.38 7.40 -12.47
C ALA A 124 16.05 6.17 -11.80
N ALA A 125 15.66 4.97 -12.18
CA ALA A 125 16.15 3.73 -11.58
C ALA A 125 17.49 3.29 -12.18
N SER A 126 18.51 4.11 -12.11
CA SER A 126 19.87 3.74 -12.54
C SER A 126 20.82 3.45 -11.37
N ALA A 127 20.47 3.81 -10.14
CA ALA A 127 21.26 3.55 -8.94
C ALA A 127 20.36 3.11 -7.77
N PRO A 128 20.89 2.32 -6.81
CA PRO A 128 20.17 2.00 -5.58
C PRO A 128 19.78 3.27 -4.83
N LEU A 129 18.55 3.29 -4.26
CA LEU A 129 18.07 4.41 -3.46
C LEU A 129 18.90 4.54 -2.18
N THR A 130 19.35 5.75 -1.90
CA THR A 130 19.99 6.08 -0.62
C THR A 130 18.97 6.14 0.51
N ALA A 131 19.44 6.03 1.76
CA ALA A 131 18.58 6.18 2.94
C ALA A 131 17.85 7.54 2.99
N GLY A 132 18.46 8.60 2.45
CA GLY A 132 17.84 9.93 2.33
C GLY A 132 16.65 9.93 1.38
N GLU A 133 16.83 9.38 0.19
CA GLU A 133 15.77 9.26 -0.83
C GLU A 133 14.63 8.34 -0.37
N VAL A 134 14.96 7.20 0.25
CA VAL A 134 13.95 6.32 0.85
C VAL A 134 13.10 7.10 1.86
N ARG A 135 13.72 7.82 2.81
CA ARG A 135 12.98 8.64 3.80
C ARG A 135 12.13 9.71 3.15
N GLN A 136 12.63 10.38 2.10
CA GLN A 136 11.88 11.42 1.39
C GLN A 136 10.62 10.85 0.72
N MET A 137 10.70 9.65 0.15
CA MET A 137 9.60 9.04 -0.60
C MET A 137 8.64 8.22 0.28
N THR A 138 9.10 7.71 1.43
CA THR A 138 8.31 6.87 2.33
C THR A 138 8.04 7.51 3.69
N GLY A 139 8.46 8.74 3.93
CA GLY A 139 8.37 9.39 5.24
C GLY A 139 7.04 10.07 5.54
N ALA A 140 6.22 10.33 4.53
CA ALA A 140 4.97 11.07 4.67
C ALA A 140 3.74 10.17 4.83
N GLY A 141 2.75 10.63 5.60
CA GLY A 141 1.47 9.97 5.77
C GLY A 141 1.42 8.94 6.89
N ASP A 142 0.30 8.23 6.92
CA ASP A 142 0.06 7.14 7.85
C ASP A 142 0.96 5.91 7.54
N PRO A 143 1.10 4.96 8.47
CA PRO A 143 1.98 3.81 8.28
C PRO A 143 1.69 2.97 7.03
N LEU A 144 0.41 2.82 6.63
CA LEU A 144 0.04 2.05 5.43
C LEU A 144 0.46 2.79 4.15
N SER A 145 0.23 4.10 4.08
CA SER A 145 0.66 4.94 2.97
C SER A 145 2.18 4.90 2.77
N ARG A 146 2.94 4.89 3.88
CA ARG A 146 4.40 4.78 3.86
C ARG A 146 4.87 3.40 3.39
N LEU A 147 4.27 2.33 3.90
CA LEU A 147 4.59 0.97 3.48
C LEU A 147 4.22 0.72 2.03
N LEU A 148 3.09 1.28 1.56
CA LEU A 148 2.68 1.23 0.17
C LEU A 148 3.70 1.92 -0.74
N ALA A 149 4.18 3.12 -0.38
CA ALA A 149 5.20 3.82 -1.16
C ALA A 149 6.48 2.97 -1.30
N ALA A 150 6.93 2.34 -0.20
CA ALA A 150 8.07 1.41 -0.24
C ALA A 150 7.81 0.22 -1.17
N ALA A 151 6.62 -0.37 -1.11
CA ALA A 151 6.26 -1.53 -1.94
C ALA A 151 6.17 -1.19 -3.43
N VAL A 152 5.65 -0.02 -3.77
CA VAL A 152 5.56 0.44 -5.17
C VAL A 152 6.96 0.78 -5.73
N LEU A 153 7.83 1.41 -4.94
CA LEU A 153 9.23 1.63 -5.31
C LEU A 153 9.94 0.30 -5.55
N LEU A 154 9.73 -0.68 -4.68
CA LEU A 154 10.28 -2.02 -4.85
C LEU A 154 9.76 -2.69 -6.13
N ARG A 155 8.45 -2.61 -6.40
CA ARG A 155 7.82 -3.14 -7.63
C ARG A 155 8.39 -2.47 -8.89
N ALA A 156 8.81 -1.20 -8.79
CA ALA A 156 9.48 -0.45 -9.86
C ALA A 156 10.96 -0.85 -10.07
N GLY A 157 11.49 -1.79 -9.29
CA GLY A 157 12.87 -2.28 -9.41
C GLY A 157 13.88 -1.65 -8.45
N ASN A 158 13.45 -0.79 -7.52
CA ASN A 158 14.33 -0.13 -6.55
C ASN A 158 14.54 -1.03 -5.30
N ALA A 159 15.31 -2.08 -5.42
CA ALA A 159 15.53 -3.06 -4.34
C ALA A 159 16.80 -2.75 -3.54
N SER A 160 16.93 -1.54 -2.98
CA SER A 160 18.09 -1.20 -2.12
C SER A 160 17.95 -1.81 -0.71
N PRO A 161 19.07 -2.11 0.00
CA PRO A 161 19.03 -2.57 1.39
C PRO A 161 18.24 -1.63 2.30
N GLU A 162 18.37 -0.32 2.09
CA GLU A 162 17.68 0.73 2.87
C GLU A 162 16.17 0.67 2.65
N LEU A 163 15.71 0.42 1.43
CA LEU A 163 14.28 0.28 1.13
C LEU A 163 13.70 -0.99 1.78
N LEU A 164 14.42 -2.10 1.69
CA LEU A 164 14.01 -3.35 2.33
C LEU A 164 13.93 -3.20 3.84
N GLN A 165 14.93 -2.56 4.46
CA GLN A 165 14.93 -2.27 5.90
C GLN A 165 13.76 -1.37 6.29
N ALA A 166 13.49 -0.30 5.52
CA ALA A 166 12.35 0.59 5.79
C ALA A 166 11.01 -0.15 5.76
N GLY A 167 10.81 -1.07 4.81
CA GLY A 167 9.60 -1.91 4.74
C GLY A 167 9.46 -2.83 5.96
N VAL A 168 10.55 -3.47 6.37
CA VAL A 168 10.60 -4.33 7.57
C VAL A 168 10.27 -3.52 8.82
N ASP A 169 10.90 -2.35 9.00
CA ASP A 169 10.70 -1.51 10.19
C ASP A 169 9.26 -1.00 10.29
N LEU A 170 8.70 -0.53 9.18
CA LEU A 170 7.31 -0.07 9.12
C LEU A 170 6.32 -1.19 9.49
N ALA A 171 6.46 -2.36 8.88
CA ALA A 171 5.56 -3.48 9.16
C ALA A 171 5.73 -4.02 10.59
N SER A 172 6.96 -4.06 11.10
CA SER A 172 7.29 -4.50 12.46
C SER A 172 6.71 -3.55 13.51
N ALA A 173 6.87 -2.24 13.34
CA ALA A 173 6.36 -1.23 14.26
C ALA A 173 4.83 -1.28 14.43
N GLN A 174 4.11 -1.76 13.42
CA GLN A 174 2.65 -1.88 13.42
C GLN A 174 2.15 -3.28 13.82
N GLY A 175 3.03 -4.27 14.03
CA GLY A 175 2.63 -5.66 14.24
C GLY A 175 1.90 -6.28 13.05
N TRP A 176 2.15 -5.82 11.84
CA TRP A 176 1.54 -6.31 10.60
C TRP A 176 2.21 -7.60 10.15
N ARG A 177 1.83 -8.69 10.76
CA ARG A 177 2.47 -10.01 10.61
C ARG A 177 2.59 -10.46 9.16
N ARG A 178 1.51 -10.32 8.35
CA ARG A 178 1.53 -10.72 6.93
C ARG A 178 2.54 -9.90 6.14
N ALA A 179 2.45 -8.57 6.23
CA ALA A 179 3.38 -7.68 5.56
C ALA A 179 4.82 -7.91 6.05
N LEU A 180 5.05 -8.00 7.35
CA LEU A 180 6.37 -8.23 7.93
C LEU A 180 7.01 -9.53 7.42
N MET A 181 6.24 -10.62 7.31
CA MET A 181 6.74 -11.87 6.75
C MET A 181 7.20 -11.71 5.30
N ALA A 182 6.41 -11.03 4.47
CA ALA A 182 6.76 -10.81 3.06
C ALA A 182 8.05 -9.99 2.91
N TRP A 183 8.17 -8.88 3.66
CA TRP A 183 9.35 -8.03 3.64
C TRP A 183 10.60 -8.74 4.19
N LEU A 184 10.48 -9.51 5.28
CA LEU A 184 11.57 -10.31 5.82
C LEU A 184 12.04 -11.39 4.86
N LEU A 185 11.12 -12.11 4.18
CA LEU A 185 11.48 -13.12 3.19
C LEU A 185 12.29 -12.50 2.02
N LEU A 186 11.92 -11.31 1.60
CA LEU A 186 12.66 -10.61 0.55
C LEU A 186 14.04 -10.15 1.04
N GLN A 187 14.11 -9.64 2.27
CA GLN A 187 15.39 -9.24 2.88
C GLN A 187 16.31 -10.44 3.09
N ALA A 188 15.78 -11.61 3.52
CA ALA A 188 16.56 -12.85 3.62
C ALA A 188 17.17 -13.25 2.28
N LYS A 189 16.36 -13.27 1.20
CA LYS A 189 16.84 -13.57 -0.15
C LYS A 189 17.90 -12.58 -0.64
N ALA A 190 17.82 -11.31 -0.23
CA ALA A 190 18.83 -10.32 -0.57
C ALA A 190 20.15 -10.60 0.19
N ALA A 191 20.09 -10.90 1.49
CA ALA A 191 21.25 -11.25 2.30
C ALA A 191 21.95 -12.51 1.78
N GLU A 192 21.18 -13.56 1.45
CA GLU A 192 21.70 -14.80 0.86
C GLU A 192 22.44 -14.55 -0.46
N ARG A 193 21.88 -13.73 -1.36
CA ARG A 193 22.53 -13.37 -2.63
C ARG A 193 23.82 -12.58 -2.45
N MET A 194 23.94 -11.80 -1.38
CA MET A 194 25.15 -11.04 -1.04
C MET A 194 26.17 -11.89 -0.25
N GLY A 195 25.83 -13.13 0.12
CA GLY A 195 26.68 -14.00 0.92
C GLY A 195 26.75 -13.62 2.42
N ASP A 196 25.82 -12.77 2.89
CA ASP A 196 25.71 -12.36 4.31
C ASP A 196 24.94 -13.42 5.11
N ALA A 197 25.65 -14.48 5.49
CA ALA A 197 25.09 -15.62 6.22
C ALA A 197 24.56 -15.23 7.61
N ASP A 198 25.21 -14.29 8.29
CA ASP A 198 24.82 -13.85 9.63
C ASP A 198 23.51 -13.09 9.60
N MET A 199 23.36 -12.16 8.65
CA MET A 199 22.12 -11.43 8.41
C MET A 199 20.99 -12.40 8.00
N ALA A 200 21.24 -13.32 7.08
CA ALA A 200 20.25 -14.30 6.67
C ALA A 200 19.78 -15.16 7.86
N ALA A 201 20.70 -15.69 8.67
CA ALA A 201 20.36 -16.46 9.87
C ALA A 201 19.59 -15.64 10.90
N HIS A 202 19.93 -14.35 11.09
CA HIS A 202 19.17 -13.46 11.96
C HIS A 202 17.72 -13.30 11.47
N ILE A 203 17.53 -13.06 10.17
CA ILE A 203 16.20 -12.87 9.59
C ILE A 203 15.37 -14.16 9.69
N HIS A 204 15.96 -15.32 9.44
CA HIS A 204 15.27 -16.60 9.59
C HIS A 204 14.74 -16.82 11.02
N ARG A 205 15.51 -16.50 12.05
CA ARG A 205 15.01 -16.56 13.45
C ARG A 205 13.80 -15.65 13.68
N ARG A 206 13.76 -14.46 13.05
CA ARG A 206 12.59 -13.56 13.11
C ARG A 206 11.37 -14.16 12.42
N LEU A 207 11.57 -14.80 11.28
CA LEU A 207 10.49 -15.49 10.55
C LEU A 207 9.91 -16.65 11.36
N GLU A 208 10.74 -17.43 12.04
CA GLU A 208 10.29 -18.50 12.94
C GLU A 208 9.42 -17.98 14.10
N LEU A 209 9.73 -16.82 14.67
CA LEU A 209 8.88 -16.19 15.68
C LEU A 209 7.48 -15.83 15.15
N LEU A 210 7.38 -15.45 13.89
CA LEU A 210 6.11 -15.06 13.25
C LEU A 210 5.24 -16.27 12.89
N GLN A 211 5.76 -17.48 12.89
CA GLN A 211 5.02 -18.70 12.58
C GLN A 211 4.37 -19.37 13.81
N LYS A 212 4.75 -18.95 14.99
CA LYS A 212 4.17 -19.39 16.28
C LYS A 212 2.89 -18.63 16.61
#